data_0c31a0433c6a389b1dc388bb774c6bea
#
_entry.id   0c31a0433c6a389b1dc388bb774c6bea
#
_cell.length_a   1.000
_cell.length_b   1.000
_cell.length_c   1.000
_cell.angle_alpha   90.00
_cell.angle_beta   90.00
_cell.angle_gamma   90.00
#
_symmetry.space_group_name_H-M   'P 1'
#
loop_
_entity.id
_entity.type
_entity.pdbx_description
1 polymer ?
#
loop_
_entity_poly.entity_id
_entity_poly.type
_entity_poly.pdbx_seq_one_letter_code
_entity_poly.pdbx_strand_id
1 'polypeptide(L)'
;MRYILLDYKGKDMNLIKFKFKSSNSLDNCNNYYDFRKLAKKKIPSPIFHYIDGAAEDEVTYDRNNSAFNDIDLIPNVLRGVENIDLSTTVFGKKLDLPIFCSPTALQRLFHYDGERAVAKAAKEFGTMFGVSTLST
;
A
#
# COMPACT_ATOMS: atom_id res chain seq x y z
N MET A 1 -23.00 13.51 -11.70
CA MET A 1 -22.99 13.62 -13.15
C MET A 1 -23.42 12.26 -13.70
N ARG A 2 -24.56 12.18 -14.36
CA ARG A 2 -25.08 10.92 -14.92
C ARG A 2 -24.64 10.86 -16.39
N TYR A 3 -23.92 9.82 -16.76
CA TYR A 3 -23.65 9.51 -18.16
C TYR A 3 -24.62 8.44 -18.60
N ILE A 4 -25.36 8.70 -19.66
CA ILE A 4 -26.20 7.73 -20.37
C ILE A 4 -25.35 7.24 -21.53
N LEU A 5 -24.94 5.98 -21.50
CA LEU A 5 -24.37 5.29 -22.63
C LEU A 5 -25.48 4.52 -23.33
N LEU A 6 -25.77 4.87 -24.55
CA LEU A 6 -26.68 4.11 -25.42
C LEU A 6 -25.83 3.10 -26.21
N ASP A 7 -26.31 1.87 -26.28
CA ASP A 7 -25.73 0.89 -27.19
C ASP A 7 -26.18 1.21 -28.63
N TYR A 8 -25.39 0.73 -29.58
CA TYR A 8 -25.58 0.94 -31.02
C TYR A 8 -26.94 0.41 -31.55
N LYS A 9 -27.72 -0.35 -30.79
CA LYS A 9 -29.01 -0.95 -31.16
C LYS A 9 -30.22 -0.36 -30.43
N GLY A 10 -30.06 0.76 -29.68
CA GLY A 10 -31.18 1.48 -29.08
C GLY A 10 -31.96 0.72 -28.00
N LYS A 11 -31.38 -0.32 -27.40
CA LYS A 11 -31.95 -1.00 -26.22
C LYS A 11 -31.46 -0.33 -24.95
N ASP A 12 -32.40 -0.07 -24.03
CA ASP A 12 -32.09 0.42 -22.69
C ASP A 12 -31.12 -0.53 -21.98
N MET A 13 -29.86 -0.13 -21.92
CA MET A 13 -28.90 -0.82 -21.05
C MET A 13 -29.27 -0.56 -19.60
N ASN A 14 -29.43 -1.61 -18.83
CA ASN A 14 -29.60 -1.51 -17.38
C ASN A 14 -28.57 -0.55 -16.81
N LEU A 15 -29.07 0.51 -16.19
CA LEU A 15 -28.26 1.51 -15.50
C LEU A 15 -27.29 0.80 -14.54
N ILE A 16 -26.01 0.73 -14.91
CA ILE A 16 -24.97 0.32 -13.98
C ILE A 16 -24.95 1.39 -12.92
N LYS A 17 -25.53 1.09 -11.76
CA LYS A 17 -25.45 1.97 -10.58
C LYS A 17 -24.00 1.96 -10.11
N PHE A 18 -23.19 2.90 -10.58
CA PHE A 18 -21.93 3.19 -9.94
C PHE A 18 -22.20 3.65 -8.50
N LYS A 19 -22.02 2.74 -7.54
CA LYS A 19 -21.89 3.15 -6.15
C LYS A 19 -20.55 3.85 -6.03
N PHE A 20 -20.56 5.19 -6.00
CA PHE A 20 -19.40 5.93 -5.54
C PHE A 20 -19.13 5.53 -4.09
N LYS A 21 -18.06 4.78 -3.87
CA LYS A 21 -17.60 4.46 -2.53
C LYS A 21 -17.23 5.78 -1.84
N SER A 22 -17.53 5.90 -0.55
CA SER A 22 -17.13 7.05 0.24
C SER A 22 -15.63 7.33 0.05
N SER A 23 -15.24 8.58 -0.14
CA SER A 23 -13.84 9.00 -0.28
C SER A 23 -12.95 8.66 0.94
N ASN A 24 -13.55 8.15 2.01
CA ASN A 24 -12.91 7.77 3.27
C ASN A 24 -12.84 6.24 3.47
N SER A 25 -13.03 5.45 2.42
CA SER A 25 -12.95 3.99 2.46
C SER A 25 -11.56 3.50 2.05
N LEU A 26 -11.07 2.46 2.72
CA LEU A 26 -9.84 1.73 2.34
C LEU A 26 -9.92 1.17 0.92
N ASP A 27 -11.11 0.82 0.47
CA ASP A 27 -11.35 0.31 -0.89
C ASP A 27 -11.02 1.31 -2.00
N ASN A 28 -10.82 2.58 -1.67
CA ASN A 28 -10.46 3.64 -2.62
C ASN A 28 -8.96 3.97 -2.57
N CYS A 29 -8.19 3.26 -1.76
CA CYS A 29 -6.75 3.45 -1.66
C CYS A 29 -6.05 2.54 -2.67
N ASN A 30 -5.45 3.13 -3.70
CA ASN A 30 -4.74 2.40 -4.76
C ASN A 30 -3.22 2.46 -4.59
N ASN A 31 -2.72 3.37 -3.76
CA ASN A 31 -1.29 3.57 -3.54
C ASN A 31 -1.03 4.13 -2.13
N TYR A 32 0.24 4.23 -1.78
CA TYR A 32 0.70 4.77 -0.50
C TYR A 32 0.12 6.15 -0.19
N TYR A 33 0.05 7.06 -1.14
CA TYR A 33 -0.45 8.42 -0.92
C TYR A 33 -1.93 8.45 -0.55
N ASP A 34 -2.72 7.53 -1.06
CA ASP A 34 -4.14 7.43 -0.71
C ASP A 34 -4.31 6.95 0.73
N PHE A 35 -3.53 5.96 1.16
CA PHE A 35 -3.49 5.53 2.56
C PHE A 35 -3.02 6.65 3.48
N ARG A 36 -1.96 7.39 3.12
CA ARG A 36 -1.47 8.54 3.88
C ARG A 36 -2.53 9.62 4.05
N LYS A 37 -3.26 9.98 2.98
CA LYS A 37 -4.37 10.94 3.03
C LYS A 37 -5.51 10.46 3.94
N LEU A 38 -5.82 9.17 3.89
CA LEU A 38 -6.85 8.58 4.74
C LEU A 38 -6.42 8.57 6.20
N ALA A 39 -5.19 8.19 6.49
CA ALA A 39 -4.60 8.22 7.82
C ALA A 39 -4.63 9.63 8.43
N LYS A 40 -4.23 10.66 7.65
CA LYS A 40 -4.27 12.06 8.08
C LYS A 40 -5.67 12.52 8.52
N LYS A 41 -6.73 11.96 7.92
CA LYS A 41 -8.12 12.30 8.29
C LYS A 41 -8.61 11.56 9.53
N LYS A 42 -8.03 10.38 9.83
CA LYS A 42 -8.54 9.48 10.89
C LYS A 42 -7.72 9.51 12.16
N ILE A 43 -6.42 9.78 12.07
CA ILE A 43 -5.50 9.76 13.18
C ILE A 43 -5.39 11.17 13.78
N PRO A 44 -5.38 11.32 15.13
CA PRO A 44 -5.14 12.61 15.77
C PRO A 44 -3.84 13.25 15.28
N SER A 45 -3.86 14.57 15.04
CA SER A 45 -2.78 15.29 14.39
C SER A 45 -1.38 15.07 15.01
N PRO A 46 -1.19 15.08 16.34
CA PRO A 46 0.13 14.83 16.92
C PRO A 46 0.66 13.42 16.62
N ILE A 47 -0.23 12.43 16.64
CA ILE A 47 0.12 11.02 16.34
C ILE A 47 0.42 10.85 14.86
N PHE A 48 -0.36 11.50 13.99
CA PHE A 48 -0.10 11.49 12.57
C PHE A 48 1.26 12.10 12.24
N HIS A 49 1.60 13.26 12.81
CA HIS A 49 2.88 13.91 12.56
C HIS A 49 4.07 13.11 13.09
N TYR A 50 3.89 12.34 14.17
CA TYR A 50 4.94 11.45 14.68
C TYR A 50 5.32 10.37 13.65
N ILE A 51 4.34 9.74 13.00
CA ILE A 51 4.62 8.67 12.02
C ILE A 51 4.94 9.19 10.63
N ASP A 52 4.41 10.37 10.26
CA ASP A 52 4.51 10.95 8.92
C ASP A 52 5.83 11.72 8.72
N GLY A 53 6.39 12.26 9.79
CA GLY A 53 7.62 13.04 9.76
C GLY A 53 8.88 12.18 9.76
N ALA A 54 9.98 12.80 9.32
CA ALA A 54 11.31 12.21 9.32
C ALA A 54 12.32 13.13 10.03
N ALA A 55 13.60 12.76 10.03
CA ALA A 55 14.64 13.51 10.76
C ALA A 55 15.02 14.79 10.02
N GLU A 56 15.16 15.87 10.79
CA GLU A 56 15.67 17.18 10.36
C GLU A 56 14.98 17.70 9.09
N ASP A 57 15.74 17.97 8.02
CA ASP A 57 15.24 18.50 6.75
C ASP A 57 14.63 17.43 5.83
N GLU A 58 14.41 16.23 6.35
CA GLU A 58 13.75 15.10 5.66
C GLU A 58 14.42 14.66 4.33
N VAL A 59 15.70 14.98 4.13
CA VAL A 59 16.44 14.70 2.88
C VAL A 59 16.43 13.22 2.51
N THR A 60 16.60 12.33 3.50
CA THR A 60 16.59 10.89 3.26
C THR A 60 15.19 10.38 2.94
N TYR A 61 14.17 10.94 3.59
CA TYR A 61 12.78 10.64 3.31
C TYR A 61 12.41 10.98 1.85
N ASP A 62 12.74 12.18 1.42
CA ASP A 62 12.49 12.61 0.04
C ASP A 62 13.26 11.78 -0.98
N ARG A 63 14.53 11.45 -0.67
CA ARG A 63 15.33 10.58 -1.53
C ARG A 63 14.75 9.17 -1.65
N ASN A 64 14.27 8.59 -0.57
CA ASN A 64 13.62 7.28 -0.59
C ASN A 64 12.38 7.24 -1.49
N ASN A 65 11.68 8.36 -1.62
CA ASN A 65 10.54 8.48 -2.53
C ASN A 65 10.98 8.78 -3.97
N SER A 66 11.89 9.74 -4.16
CA SER A 66 12.30 10.19 -5.49
C SER A 66 13.16 9.19 -6.24
N ALA A 67 13.94 8.36 -5.55
CA ALA A 67 14.82 7.37 -6.18
C ALA A 67 14.08 6.37 -7.09
N PHE A 68 12.81 6.12 -6.86
CA PHE A 68 12.01 5.26 -7.75
C PHE A 68 11.73 5.91 -9.11
N ASN A 69 11.82 7.23 -9.22
CA ASN A 69 11.63 7.94 -10.48
C ASN A 69 12.85 7.80 -11.42
N ASP A 70 13.99 7.37 -10.88
CA ASP A 70 15.23 7.19 -11.62
C ASP A 70 15.39 5.76 -12.15
N ILE A 71 14.37 4.89 -11.93
CA ILE A 71 14.40 3.47 -12.30
C ILE A 71 13.29 3.18 -13.31
N ASP A 72 13.69 2.78 -14.50
CA ASP A 72 12.78 2.31 -15.53
C ASP A 72 12.73 0.79 -15.59
N LEU A 73 11.51 0.24 -15.69
CA LEU A 73 11.30 -1.17 -15.97
C LEU A 73 11.20 -1.38 -17.48
N ILE A 74 12.15 -2.09 -18.07
CA ILE A 74 12.15 -2.41 -19.50
C ILE A 74 11.53 -3.80 -19.69
N PRO A 75 10.26 -3.89 -20.12
CA PRO A 75 9.61 -5.18 -20.33
C PRO A 75 10.17 -5.90 -21.54
N ASN A 76 10.43 -7.19 -21.39
CA ASN A 76 10.73 -8.07 -22.53
C ASN A 76 9.41 -8.63 -23.05
N VAL A 77 9.03 -8.23 -24.28
CA VAL A 77 7.80 -8.71 -24.94
C VAL A 77 7.95 -10.12 -25.49
N LEU A 78 6.83 -10.82 -25.67
CA LEU A 78 6.73 -12.14 -26.32
C LEU A 78 7.55 -13.25 -25.64
N ARG A 79 7.79 -13.16 -24.34
CA ARG A 79 8.54 -14.18 -23.59
C ARG A 79 7.72 -15.36 -23.09
N GLY A 80 6.39 -15.34 -23.26
CA GLY A 80 5.50 -16.42 -22.84
C GLY A 80 5.61 -16.71 -21.33
N VAL A 81 5.67 -15.69 -20.48
CA VAL A 81 5.76 -15.87 -19.02
C VAL A 81 4.40 -16.28 -18.49
N GLU A 82 4.23 -17.57 -18.23
CA GLU A 82 3.00 -18.14 -17.66
C GLU A 82 3.07 -18.19 -16.13
N ASN A 83 4.25 -18.45 -15.56
CA ASN A 83 4.46 -18.55 -14.12
C ASN A 83 5.38 -17.42 -13.66
N ILE A 84 4.89 -16.62 -12.72
CA ILE A 84 5.64 -15.52 -12.12
C ILE A 84 6.18 -16.00 -10.77
N ASP A 85 7.51 -16.04 -10.62
CA ASP A 85 8.19 -16.32 -9.35
C ASP A 85 8.90 -15.04 -8.86
N LEU A 86 8.39 -14.45 -7.78
CA LEU A 86 8.97 -13.29 -7.09
C LEU A 86 9.74 -13.70 -5.83
N SER A 87 9.92 -15.01 -5.59
CA SER A 87 10.53 -15.48 -4.37
C SER A 87 12.01 -15.08 -4.27
N THR A 88 12.45 -14.85 -3.05
CA THR A 88 13.85 -14.55 -2.73
C THR A 88 14.24 -15.16 -1.39
N THR A 89 15.52 -15.15 -1.07
CA THR A 89 16.00 -15.64 0.23
C THR A 89 16.67 -14.51 0.99
N VAL A 90 16.17 -14.21 2.19
CA VAL A 90 16.71 -13.20 3.08
C VAL A 90 16.98 -13.84 4.44
N PHE A 91 18.18 -13.67 4.99
CA PHE A 91 18.62 -14.29 6.24
C PHE A 91 18.39 -15.82 6.30
N GLY A 92 18.58 -16.51 5.17
CA GLY A 92 18.37 -17.96 5.07
C GLY A 92 16.90 -18.40 5.03
N LYS A 93 15.94 -17.47 5.01
CA LYS A 93 14.50 -17.76 4.87
C LYS A 93 14.02 -17.42 3.47
N LYS A 94 13.29 -18.35 2.85
CA LYS A 94 12.59 -18.10 1.60
C LYS A 94 11.38 -17.20 1.86
N LEU A 95 11.26 -16.16 1.04
CA LEU A 95 10.12 -15.25 0.99
C LEU A 95 9.44 -15.40 -0.36
N ASP A 96 8.12 -15.29 -0.40
CA ASP A 96 7.35 -15.36 -1.64
C ASP A 96 7.37 -14.03 -2.41
N LEU A 97 7.72 -12.92 -1.71
CA LEU A 97 7.87 -11.58 -2.28
C LEU A 97 9.21 -10.96 -1.87
N PRO A 98 9.88 -10.20 -2.77
CA PRO A 98 11.14 -9.51 -2.46
C PRO A 98 10.94 -8.20 -1.68
N ILE A 99 9.90 -8.14 -0.87
CA ILE A 99 9.50 -6.98 -0.06
C ILE A 99 9.17 -7.46 1.34
N PHE A 100 9.59 -6.71 2.35
CA PHE A 100 9.20 -6.97 3.74
C PHE A 100 8.91 -5.66 4.49
N CYS A 101 8.17 -5.77 5.59
CA CYS A 101 7.78 -4.62 6.39
C CYS A 101 8.90 -4.26 7.38
N SER A 102 9.39 -3.02 7.31
CA SER A 102 10.36 -2.48 8.27
C SER A 102 9.75 -2.30 9.65
N PRO A 103 10.59 -2.31 10.71
CA PRO A 103 10.14 -2.03 12.07
C PRO A 103 9.54 -0.62 12.17
N THR A 104 8.35 -0.52 12.76
CA THR A 104 7.73 0.76 13.11
C THR A 104 7.36 0.71 14.60
N ALA A 105 7.78 1.70 15.36
CA ALA A 105 7.52 1.78 16.78
C ALA A 105 6.07 2.12 17.09
N LEU A 106 5.60 1.70 18.28
CA LEU A 106 4.35 2.15 18.89
C LEU A 106 3.11 2.03 17.98
N GLN A 107 3.00 0.95 17.23
CA GLN A 107 1.94 0.80 16.22
C GLN A 107 0.52 0.84 16.79
N ARG A 108 0.35 0.51 18.08
CA ARG A 108 -0.95 0.63 18.77
C ARG A 108 -1.42 2.06 18.99
N LEU A 109 -0.56 3.06 18.80
CA LEU A 109 -1.01 4.46 18.72
C LEU A 109 -1.84 4.74 17.45
N PHE A 110 -1.63 3.95 16.39
CA PHE A 110 -2.25 4.15 15.09
C PHE A 110 -3.44 3.21 14.87
N HIS A 111 -3.33 1.98 15.38
CA HIS A 111 -4.36 0.95 15.23
C HIS A 111 -4.35 0.00 16.44
N TYR A 112 -5.52 -0.38 16.93
CA TYR A 112 -5.66 -1.21 18.14
C TYR A 112 -4.94 -2.58 18.07
N ASP A 113 -4.84 -3.17 16.87
CA ASP A 113 -4.11 -4.43 16.67
C ASP A 113 -2.60 -4.24 16.55
N GLY A 114 -2.13 -3.03 16.22
CA GLY A 114 -0.72 -2.70 16.13
C GLY A 114 0.10 -3.69 15.31
N GLU A 115 1.22 -4.11 15.86
CA GLU A 115 2.19 -5.02 15.25
C GLU A 115 1.59 -6.40 14.91
N ARG A 116 0.55 -6.83 15.62
CA ARG A 116 -0.11 -8.11 15.34
C ARG A 116 -0.82 -8.12 13.98
N ALA A 117 -1.40 -6.99 13.59
CA ALA A 117 -2.04 -6.87 12.27
C ALA A 117 -1.00 -6.96 11.15
N VAL A 118 0.15 -6.29 11.31
CA VAL A 118 1.24 -6.32 10.32
C VAL A 118 1.86 -7.71 10.23
N ALA A 119 2.12 -8.35 11.37
CA ALA A 119 2.66 -9.72 11.40
C ALA A 119 1.72 -10.74 10.73
N LYS A 120 0.40 -10.59 10.94
CA LYS A 120 -0.60 -11.43 10.27
C LYS A 120 -0.59 -11.23 8.76
N ALA A 121 -0.58 -9.99 8.30
CA ALA A 121 -0.51 -9.66 6.88
C ALA A 121 0.80 -10.18 6.26
N ALA A 122 1.96 -9.95 6.90
CA ALA A 122 3.24 -10.46 6.40
C ALA A 122 3.23 -11.99 6.25
N LYS A 123 2.65 -12.73 7.22
CA LYS A 123 2.47 -14.17 7.13
C LYS A 123 1.58 -14.58 5.97
N GLU A 124 0.48 -13.87 5.75
CA GLU A 124 -0.49 -14.16 4.67
C GLU A 124 0.14 -14.00 3.29
N PHE A 125 1.02 -13.01 3.13
CA PHE A 125 1.74 -12.75 1.88
C PHE A 125 3.09 -13.45 1.77
N GLY A 126 3.42 -14.37 2.67
CA GLY A 126 4.67 -15.14 2.62
C GLY A 126 5.93 -14.30 2.75
N THR A 127 5.85 -13.17 3.49
CA THR A 127 6.99 -12.26 3.68
C THR A 127 7.35 -12.08 5.16
N MET A 128 8.36 -11.26 5.42
CA MET A 128 8.84 -10.96 6.78
C MET A 128 8.29 -9.64 7.29
N PHE A 129 8.24 -9.53 8.61
CA PHE A 129 8.03 -8.30 9.34
C PHE A 129 9.13 -8.12 10.40
N GLY A 130 9.79 -6.98 10.37
CA GLY A 130 10.72 -6.56 11.42
C GLY A 130 9.94 -5.98 12.60
N VAL A 131 10.13 -6.52 13.79
CA VAL A 131 9.50 -6.00 15.01
C VAL A 131 10.40 -4.94 15.63
N SER A 132 9.83 -3.77 15.93
CA SER A 132 10.55 -2.69 16.61
C SER A 132 10.87 -3.07 18.05
N THR A 133 11.99 -2.57 18.56
CA THR A 133 12.32 -2.66 20.01
C THR A 133 11.33 -1.89 20.90
N LEU A 134 10.58 -0.94 20.30
CA LEU A 134 9.50 -0.18 20.94
C LEU A 134 8.11 -0.69 20.50
N SER A 135 7.99 -1.97 20.20
CA SER A 135 6.68 -2.59 19.91
C SER A 135 5.77 -2.55 21.13
N THR A 136 4.45 -2.50 20.90
CA THR A 136 3.42 -2.37 21.95
C THR A 136 2.49 -3.57 22.02
#